data_25ed58ec36871d68ef88140944ae7e4b
#
_entry.id   25ed58ec36871d68ef88140944ae7e4b
#
_cell.length_a   1.000
_cell.length_b   1.000
_cell.length_c   1.000
_cell.angle_alpha   90.00
_cell.angle_beta   90.00
_cell.angle_gamma   90.00
#
_symmetry.space_group_name_H-M   'P 1'
#
loop_
_entity.id
_entity.type
_entity.pdbx_description
1 polymer ?
#
loop_
_entity_poly.entity_id
_entity_poly.type
_entity_poly.pdbx_seq_one_letter_code
_entity_poly.pdbx_strand_id
1 'polypeptide(L)'
;TNQLEQYKAERQEIAGRIALEIDEELVKFADWRQQLGIIPLIQEIRDKALEAQASAMESLNRKFPDLTEREQKQISKHMKSIINQVLKEPILQLKELSVGEHSDYDIALIAKIFGLHRERGKDEGH
;
A
#
# COMPACT_ATOMS: atom_id res chain seq x y z
N THR A 1 -49.16 26.13 -13.51
CA THR A 1 -48.66 27.42 -13.97
C THR A 1 -47.15 27.37 -14.23
N ASN A 2 -46.68 28.30 -15.01
CA ASN A 2 -45.25 28.33 -15.36
C ASN A 2 -44.35 28.45 -14.15
N GLN A 3 -44.76 29.22 -13.16
CA GLN A 3 -43.95 29.41 -11.94
C GLN A 3 -43.82 28.12 -11.16
N LEU A 4 -44.87 27.35 -11.05
CA LEU A 4 -44.84 26.08 -10.33
C LEU A 4 -43.97 25.07 -11.07
N GLU A 5 -44.06 25.04 -12.38
CA GLU A 5 -43.26 24.15 -13.20
C GLU A 5 -41.80 24.48 -13.12
N GLN A 6 -41.46 25.78 -13.13
CA GLN A 6 -40.09 26.22 -12.96
C GLN A 6 -39.54 25.83 -11.60
N TYR A 7 -40.34 25.99 -10.56
CA TYR A 7 -39.95 25.63 -9.21
C TYR A 7 -39.65 24.14 -9.10
N LYS A 8 -40.51 23.30 -9.69
CA LYS A 8 -40.29 21.86 -9.70
C LYS A 8 -39.02 21.47 -10.46
N ALA A 9 -38.80 22.11 -11.61
CA ALA A 9 -37.60 21.85 -12.41
C ALA A 9 -36.34 22.21 -11.65
N GLU A 10 -36.34 23.34 -10.97
CA GLU A 10 -35.21 23.78 -10.17
C GLU A 10 -34.91 22.81 -9.02
N ARG A 11 -35.94 22.34 -8.35
CA ARG A 11 -35.80 21.37 -7.27
C ARG A 11 -35.22 20.06 -7.78
N GLN A 12 -35.67 19.58 -8.94
CA GLN A 12 -35.12 18.36 -9.52
C GLN A 12 -33.66 18.52 -9.92
N GLU A 13 -33.30 19.68 -10.44
CA GLU A 13 -31.93 19.96 -10.81
C GLU A 13 -31.02 19.95 -9.58
N ILE A 14 -31.45 20.61 -8.51
CA ILE A 14 -30.70 20.66 -7.26
C ILE A 14 -30.54 19.25 -6.68
N ALA A 15 -31.64 18.47 -6.67
CA ALA A 15 -31.58 17.09 -6.17
C ALA A 15 -30.63 16.24 -6.99
N GLY A 16 -30.62 16.44 -8.31
CA GLY A 16 -29.68 15.73 -9.20
C GLY A 16 -28.24 16.07 -8.91
N ARG A 17 -27.96 17.35 -8.66
CA ARG A 17 -26.59 17.77 -8.33
C ARG A 17 -26.12 17.21 -7.00
N ILE A 18 -27.02 17.20 -6.00
CA ILE A 18 -26.70 16.66 -4.69
C ILE A 18 -26.41 15.16 -4.80
N ALA A 19 -27.23 14.44 -5.55
CA ALA A 19 -27.01 12.99 -5.76
C ALA A 19 -25.67 12.73 -6.43
N LEU A 20 -25.29 13.54 -7.42
CA LEU A 20 -24.01 13.40 -8.10
C LEU A 20 -22.86 13.67 -7.15
N GLU A 21 -22.97 14.70 -6.32
CA GLU A 21 -21.95 15.02 -5.33
C GLU A 21 -21.78 13.89 -4.32
N ILE A 22 -22.87 13.28 -3.89
CA ILE A 22 -22.82 12.14 -2.98
C ILE A 22 -22.10 10.96 -3.64
N ASP A 23 -22.42 10.68 -4.90
CA ASP A 23 -21.75 9.60 -5.63
C ASP A 23 -20.25 9.85 -5.74
N GLU A 24 -19.85 11.08 -6.03
CA GLU A 24 -18.43 11.44 -6.11
C GLU A 24 -17.74 11.24 -4.76
N GLU A 25 -18.39 11.63 -3.68
CA GLU A 25 -17.82 11.45 -2.34
C GLU A 25 -17.70 9.98 -1.97
N LEU A 26 -18.69 9.15 -2.37
CA LEU A 26 -18.64 7.72 -2.13
C LEU A 26 -17.47 7.06 -2.86
N VAL A 27 -17.22 7.50 -4.10
CA VAL A 27 -16.08 6.99 -4.87
C VAL A 27 -14.78 7.37 -4.18
N LYS A 28 -14.64 8.62 -3.75
CA LYS A 28 -13.45 9.07 -3.03
C LYS A 28 -13.23 8.30 -1.74
N PHE A 29 -14.32 8.03 -1.01
CA PHE A 29 -14.25 7.27 0.23
C PHE A 29 -13.79 5.84 -0.03
N ALA A 30 -14.32 5.22 -1.08
CA ALA A 30 -13.92 3.85 -1.44
C ALA A 30 -12.44 3.79 -1.81
N ASP A 31 -11.95 4.77 -2.61
CA ASP A 31 -10.54 4.85 -2.98
C ASP A 31 -9.68 5.04 -1.74
N TRP A 32 -10.08 5.93 -0.85
CA TRP A 32 -9.37 6.19 0.39
C TRP A 32 -9.26 4.92 1.25
N ARG A 33 -10.37 4.18 1.36
CA ARG A 33 -10.38 2.94 2.13
C ARG A 33 -9.45 1.88 1.53
N GLN A 34 -9.43 1.79 0.20
CA GLN A 34 -8.53 0.87 -0.49
C GLN A 34 -7.06 1.25 -0.27
N GLN A 35 -6.77 2.54 -0.30
CA GLN A 35 -5.43 3.01 -0.03
C GLN A 35 -4.99 2.70 1.39
N LEU A 36 -5.90 2.77 2.36
CA LEU A 36 -5.60 2.37 3.74
C LEU A 36 -5.23 0.89 3.82
N GLY A 37 -5.86 0.05 2.99
CA GLY A 37 -5.50 -1.36 2.92
C GLY A 37 -4.12 -1.59 2.33
N ILE A 38 -3.68 -0.69 1.46
CA ILE A 38 -2.38 -0.76 0.82
C ILE A 38 -1.23 -0.39 1.78
N ILE A 39 -1.47 0.56 2.67
CA ILE A 39 -0.43 1.03 3.59
C ILE A 39 0.15 -0.11 4.44
N PRO A 40 -0.67 -0.95 5.09
CA PRO A 40 -0.12 -2.09 5.82
C PRO A 40 0.66 -3.06 4.93
N LEU A 41 0.21 -3.26 3.70
CA LEU A 41 0.90 -4.15 2.76
C LEU A 41 2.29 -3.62 2.41
N ILE A 42 2.38 -2.32 2.12
CA ILE A 42 3.66 -1.68 1.83
C ILE A 42 4.59 -1.83 3.04
N GLN A 43 4.05 -1.64 4.24
CA GLN A 43 4.82 -1.77 5.46
C GLN A 43 5.35 -3.19 5.64
N GLU A 44 4.51 -4.19 5.38
CA GLU A 44 4.93 -5.59 5.47
C GLU A 44 6.05 -5.92 4.47
N ILE A 45 5.96 -5.38 3.26
CA ILE A 45 6.99 -5.59 2.24
C ILE A 45 8.31 -4.99 2.72
N ARG A 46 8.28 -3.77 3.25
CA ARG A 46 9.48 -3.11 3.75
C ARG A 46 10.05 -3.85 4.95
N ASP A 47 9.19 -4.26 5.88
CA ASP A 47 9.63 -5.00 7.07
C ASP A 47 10.31 -6.30 6.69
N LYS A 48 9.74 -7.02 5.73
CA LYS A 48 10.33 -8.28 5.26
C LYS A 48 11.72 -8.05 4.66
N ALA A 49 11.88 -6.98 3.89
CA ALA A 49 13.17 -6.63 3.31
C ALA A 49 14.18 -6.24 4.38
N LEU A 50 13.74 -5.47 5.39
CA LEU A 50 14.61 -5.06 6.48
C LEU A 50 15.00 -6.24 7.37
N GLU A 51 14.13 -7.23 7.55
CA GLU A 51 14.47 -8.45 8.26
C GLU A 51 15.55 -9.21 7.53
N ALA A 52 15.44 -9.30 6.20
CA ALA A 52 16.47 -9.96 5.40
C ALA A 52 17.81 -9.21 5.53
N GLN A 53 17.75 -7.88 5.53
CA GLN A 53 18.94 -7.07 5.69
C GLN A 53 19.60 -7.27 7.06
N ALA A 54 18.79 -7.32 8.12
CA ALA A 54 19.28 -7.53 9.47
C ALA A 54 19.94 -8.91 9.60
N SER A 55 19.33 -9.92 8.99
CA SER A 55 19.86 -11.28 8.99
C SER A 55 21.21 -11.35 8.25
N ALA A 56 21.29 -10.66 7.11
CA ALA A 56 22.54 -10.59 6.34
C ALA A 56 23.64 -9.89 7.14
N MET A 57 23.27 -8.83 7.85
CA MET A 57 24.21 -8.07 8.67
C MET A 57 24.75 -8.93 9.82
N GLU A 58 23.90 -9.73 10.46
CA GLU A 58 24.30 -10.66 11.49
C GLU A 58 25.31 -11.68 10.96
N SER A 59 24.99 -12.24 9.80
CA SER A 59 25.87 -13.22 9.16
C SER A 59 27.23 -12.60 8.84
N LEU A 60 27.21 -11.38 8.32
CA LEU A 60 28.43 -10.67 7.97
C LEU A 60 29.30 -10.42 9.22
N ASN A 61 28.68 -10.00 10.31
CA ASN A 61 29.40 -9.75 11.56
C ASN A 61 30.02 -11.01 12.13
N ARG A 62 29.34 -12.16 11.95
CA ARG A 62 29.93 -13.43 12.39
C ARG A 62 31.15 -13.83 11.56
N LYS A 63 31.08 -13.56 10.25
CA LYS A 63 32.19 -13.94 9.35
C LYS A 63 33.33 -12.94 9.40
N PHE A 64 33.05 -11.69 9.72
CA PHE A 64 34.02 -10.62 9.78
C PHE A 64 33.91 -9.88 11.12
N PRO A 65 34.37 -10.52 12.21
CA PRO A 65 34.14 -9.94 13.54
C PRO A 65 34.94 -8.67 13.80
N ASP A 66 35.92 -8.37 12.96
CA ASP A 66 36.76 -7.19 13.14
C ASP A 66 36.25 -5.94 12.48
N LEU A 67 35.04 -5.99 11.90
CA LEU A 67 34.45 -4.81 11.31
C LEU A 67 34.22 -3.73 12.36
N THR A 68 34.68 -2.51 12.07
CA THR A 68 34.44 -1.37 12.95
C THR A 68 32.97 -0.94 12.87
N GLU A 69 32.54 -0.15 13.87
CA GLU A 69 31.20 0.41 13.85
C GLU A 69 30.96 1.23 12.59
N ARG A 70 31.95 1.99 12.17
CA ARG A 70 31.85 2.81 10.97
C ARG A 70 31.65 1.95 9.74
N GLU A 71 32.41 0.86 9.63
CA GLU A 71 32.30 -0.06 8.50
C GLU A 71 30.91 -0.72 8.50
N GLN A 72 30.44 -1.16 9.66
CA GLN A 72 29.12 -1.78 9.79
C GLN A 72 28.01 -0.82 9.36
N LYS A 73 28.10 0.45 9.76
CA LYS A 73 27.13 1.47 9.38
C LYS A 73 27.12 1.71 7.89
N GLN A 74 28.31 1.76 7.28
CA GLN A 74 28.40 1.97 5.83
C GLN A 74 27.80 0.81 5.05
N ILE A 75 28.10 -0.41 5.48
CA ILE A 75 27.54 -1.61 4.84
C ILE A 75 26.03 -1.62 4.98
N SER A 76 25.51 -1.35 6.18
CA SER A 76 24.08 -1.31 6.44
C SER A 76 23.39 -0.25 5.57
N LYS A 77 24.00 0.91 5.46
CA LYS A 77 23.47 2.01 4.63
C LYS A 77 23.35 1.59 3.18
N HIS A 78 24.38 0.93 2.65
CA HIS A 78 24.36 0.49 1.26
C HIS A 78 23.33 -0.62 1.04
N MET A 79 23.16 -1.52 2.00
CA MET A 79 22.13 -2.55 1.93
C MET A 79 20.74 -1.93 1.87
N LYS A 80 20.49 -0.94 2.72
CA LYS A 80 19.19 -0.24 2.72
C LYS A 80 18.97 0.52 1.44
N SER A 81 20.03 1.07 0.86
CA SER A 81 19.94 1.75 -0.43
C SER A 81 19.50 0.78 -1.53
N ILE A 82 20.08 -0.41 -1.54
CA ILE A 82 19.69 -1.45 -2.50
C ILE A 82 18.23 -1.81 -2.33
N ILE A 83 17.79 -2.01 -1.09
CA ILE A 83 16.40 -2.33 -0.79
C ILE A 83 15.47 -1.25 -1.34
N ASN A 84 15.78 0.01 -1.07
CA ASN A 84 14.96 1.12 -1.52
C ASN A 84 14.89 1.19 -3.05
N GLN A 85 16.00 0.96 -3.73
CA GLN A 85 16.05 0.98 -5.19
C GLN A 85 15.23 -0.17 -5.78
N VAL A 86 15.35 -1.36 -5.20
CA VAL A 86 14.64 -2.54 -5.70
C VAL A 86 13.14 -2.42 -5.45
N LEU A 87 12.73 -1.85 -4.33
CA LEU A 87 11.32 -1.75 -3.96
C LEU A 87 10.61 -0.53 -4.52
N LYS A 88 11.34 0.42 -5.08
CA LYS A 88 10.75 1.68 -5.55
C LYS A 88 9.63 1.45 -6.56
N GLU A 89 9.92 0.74 -7.63
CA GLU A 89 8.93 0.49 -8.68
C GLU A 89 7.77 -0.38 -8.20
N PRO A 90 8.02 -1.52 -7.54
CA PRO A 90 6.90 -2.32 -7.03
C PRO A 90 5.96 -1.54 -6.13
N ILE A 91 6.49 -0.69 -5.25
CA ILE A 91 5.64 0.09 -4.35
C ILE A 91 4.82 1.12 -5.12
N LEU A 92 5.43 1.79 -6.12
CA LEU A 92 4.68 2.72 -6.95
C LEU A 92 3.55 2.02 -7.71
N GLN A 93 3.84 0.86 -8.28
CA GLN A 93 2.83 0.07 -9.00
C GLN A 93 1.73 -0.40 -8.06
N LEU A 94 2.09 -0.78 -6.86
CA LEU A 94 1.13 -1.21 -5.85
C LEU A 94 0.14 -0.09 -5.53
N LYS A 95 0.65 1.13 -5.40
CA LYS A 95 -0.21 2.29 -5.14
C LYS A 95 -1.17 2.55 -6.29
N GLU A 96 -0.71 2.38 -7.52
CA GLU A 96 -1.57 2.54 -8.69
C GLU A 96 -2.64 1.45 -8.76
N LEU A 97 -2.26 0.21 -8.48
CA LEU A 97 -3.21 -0.91 -8.49
C LEU A 97 -4.30 -0.77 -7.43
N SER A 98 -4.00 -0.05 -6.35
CA SER A 98 -4.94 0.07 -5.24
C SER A 98 -6.22 0.82 -5.60
N VAL A 99 -6.21 1.58 -6.70
CA VAL A 99 -7.39 2.34 -7.11
C VAL A 99 -8.11 1.71 -8.30
N GLY A 100 -7.73 0.49 -8.70
CA GLY A 100 -8.34 -0.18 -9.82
C GLY A 100 -9.58 -0.99 -9.44
N GLU A 101 -10.29 -1.47 -10.44
CA GLU A 101 -11.51 -2.26 -10.24
C GLU A 101 -11.26 -3.59 -9.53
N HIS A 102 -10.09 -4.15 -9.75
CA HIS A 102 -9.74 -5.45 -9.18
C HIS A 102 -8.70 -5.33 -8.09
N SER A 103 -8.72 -4.19 -7.38
CA SER A 103 -7.68 -3.89 -6.40
C SER A 103 -7.55 -4.96 -5.31
N ASP A 104 -8.67 -5.50 -4.81
CA ASP A 104 -8.61 -6.53 -3.76
C ASP A 104 -7.91 -7.78 -4.25
N TYR A 105 -8.22 -8.20 -5.48
CA TYR A 105 -7.58 -9.37 -6.08
C TYR A 105 -6.10 -9.11 -6.31
N ASP A 106 -5.77 -7.93 -6.85
CA ASP A 106 -4.39 -7.54 -7.13
C ASP A 106 -3.57 -7.48 -5.86
N ILE A 107 -4.13 -6.91 -4.81
CA ILE A 107 -3.45 -6.81 -3.52
C ILE A 107 -3.18 -8.21 -2.95
N ALA A 108 -4.16 -9.10 -3.01
CA ALA A 108 -3.99 -10.47 -2.54
C ALA A 108 -2.92 -11.20 -3.33
N LEU A 109 -2.88 -11.00 -4.63
CA LEU A 109 -1.88 -11.61 -5.49
C LEU A 109 -0.47 -11.13 -5.15
N ILE A 110 -0.33 -9.82 -4.94
CA ILE A 110 0.96 -9.23 -4.58
C ILE A 110 1.42 -9.75 -3.21
N ALA A 111 0.51 -9.82 -2.25
CA ALA A 111 0.83 -10.37 -0.94
C ALA A 111 1.35 -11.79 -1.06
N LYS A 112 0.75 -12.59 -1.92
CA LYS A 112 1.17 -13.96 -2.16
C LYS A 112 2.56 -14.00 -2.81
N ILE A 113 2.78 -13.13 -3.81
CA ILE A 113 4.06 -13.06 -4.53
C ILE A 113 5.21 -12.74 -3.57
N PHE A 114 4.98 -11.83 -2.63
CA PHE A 114 5.99 -11.44 -1.65
C PHE A 114 6.05 -12.38 -0.44
N GLY A 115 5.18 -13.39 -0.41
CA GLY A 115 5.17 -14.35 0.70
C GLY A 115 4.70 -13.76 2.01
N LEU A 116 3.76 -12.84 1.96
CA LEU A 116 3.23 -12.19 3.15
C LEU A 116 2.01 -12.95 3.68
N HIS A 117 1.89 -13.01 5.00
CA HIS A 117 0.80 -13.75 5.63
C HIS A 117 -0.15 -12.78 6.33
N ARG A 118 -0.89 -12.06 5.54
CA ARG A 118 -1.78 -11.04 6.07
C ARG A 118 -2.95 -11.60 6.82
N GLU A 119 -3.28 -12.80 6.46
CA GLU A 119 -4.36 -13.40 7.10
C GLU A 119 -3.95 -14.20 8.21
N ARG A 120 -3.72 -14.38 8.45
CA ARG A 120 -3.62 -15.18 9.24
C ARG A 120 -3.50 -15.98 9.76
N GLY A 121 -3.56 -15.66 10.23
CA GLY A 121 -3.42 -16.42 10.91
C GLY A 121 -3.51 -17.81 10.94
N LYS A 122 -3.65 -18.43 10.34
CA LYS A 122 -3.72 -19.69 10.39
C LYS A 122 -2.76 -20.42 10.01
N ASP A 123 -2.30 -20.35 9.81
CA ASP A 123 -1.49 -21.02 9.47
C ASP A 123 -0.65 -21.56 10.14
N GLU A 124 -0.70 -21.53 10.68
CA GLU A 124 -0.02 -22.03 11.07
C GLU A 124 0.62 -22.95 11.07
N GLY A 125 0.57 -23.06 11.32
CA GLY A 125 1.07 -23.85 11.42
C GLY A 125 1.81 -24.53 10.91
N HIS A 126 1.76 -24.37 10.37
CA HIS A 126 2.37 -25.06 9.88
C HIS A 126 3.27 -25.08 9.89
#